data_6fc667626f190166bb7c3f2be258072a
#
_entry.id   6fc667626f190166bb7c3f2be258072a
#
_cell.length_a   1.000
_cell.length_b   1.000
_cell.length_c   1.000
_cell.angle_alpha   90.00
_cell.angle_beta   90.00
_cell.angle_gamma   90.00
#
_symmetry.space_group_name_H-M   'P 1'
#
loop_
_entity.id
_entity.type
_entity.pdbx_description
1 polymer ?
#
loop_
_entity_poly.entity_id
_entity_poly.type
_entity_poly.pdbx_seq_one_letter_code
_entity_poly.pdbx_strand_id
1 'polypeptide(L)'
;MTILEADLKKALEAEVGRIPKPFRTDGVIQQTIKCFLYALLKEADLWPVPDFRPPRLTDGLLEVIGLDRSGAVVCSFAVRPVVELKAVKSLEALDVEKKWMITFSALSKKVKESTFFLKPGIQHLHLEWK
;
A
#
# COMPACT_ATOMS: atom_id res chain seq x y z
N MET A 1 -2.34 8.18 14.84
CA MET A 1 -2.01 8.64 13.50
C MET A 1 -3.28 8.97 12.75
N THR A 2 -3.42 10.21 12.31
CA THR A 2 -4.56 10.60 11.50
C THR A 2 -4.04 10.98 10.11
N ILE A 3 -4.18 10.06 9.16
CA ILE A 3 -3.85 10.34 7.77
C ILE A 3 -5.15 10.33 7.00
N LEU A 4 -5.48 11.48 6.41
CA LEU A 4 -6.63 11.56 5.52
C LEU A 4 -6.25 10.91 4.19
N GLU A 5 -7.12 10.09 3.65
CA GLU A 5 -6.90 9.37 2.41
C GLU A 5 -6.48 10.29 1.26
N ALA A 6 -7.14 11.45 1.14
CA ALA A 6 -6.83 12.41 0.08
C ALA A 6 -5.41 12.96 0.19
N ASP A 7 -4.93 13.21 1.41
CA ASP A 7 -3.57 13.72 1.63
C ASP A 7 -2.52 12.66 1.34
N LEU A 8 -2.79 11.41 1.72
CA LEU A 8 -1.92 10.29 1.42
C LEU A 8 -1.81 10.09 -0.10
N LYS A 9 -2.93 10.13 -0.81
CA LYS A 9 -2.94 9.98 -2.27
C LYS A 9 -2.07 11.04 -2.93
N LYS A 10 -2.26 12.31 -2.57
CA LYS A 10 -1.49 13.42 -3.14
C LYS A 10 0.00 13.29 -2.85
N ALA A 11 0.37 12.92 -1.63
CA ALA A 11 1.76 12.76 -1.24
C ALA A 11 2.42 11.64 -2.04
N LEU A 12 1.74 10.51 -2.19
CA LEU A 12 2.27 9.38 -2.96
C LEU A 12 2.38 9.70 -4.43
N GLU A 13 1.37 10.37 -5.01
CA GLU A 13 1.42 10.80 -6.41
C GLU A 13 2.59 11.76 -6.67
N ALA A 14 2.86 12.66 -5.74
CA ALA A 14 3.99 13.57 -5.83
C ALA A 14 5.32 12.80 -5.79
N GLU A 15 5.44 11.82 -4.92
CA GLU A 15 6.66 11.00 -4.84
C GLU A 15 6.92 10.23 -6.12
N VAL A 16 5.89 9.57 -6.66
CA VAL A 16 6.01 8.83 -7.92
C VAL A 16 6.37 9.77 -9.06
N GLY A 17 5.77 10.96 -9.08
CA GLY A 17 6.04 11.96 -10.11
C GLY A 17 7.48 12.48 -10.11
N ARG A 18 8.20 12.37 -8.99
CA ARG A 18 9.61 12.76 -8.89
C ARG A 18 10.56 11.73 -9.49
N ILE A 19 10.12 10.51 -9.70
CA ILE A 19 10.97 9.49 -10.31
C ILE A 19 11.29 9.91 -11.74
N PRO A 20 12.57 10.01 -12.13
CA PRO A 20 12.91 10.32 -13.51
C PRO A 20 12.27 9.32 -14.47
N LYS A 21 11.71 9.81 -15.58
CA LYS A 21 10.94 8.96 -16.49
C LYS A 21 11.62 7.65 -16.89
N PRO A 22 12.93 7.63 -17.23
CA PRO A 22 13.59 6.37 -17.59
C PRO A 22 13.58 5.32 -16.49
N PHE A 23 13.36 5.73 -15.23
CA PHE A 23 13.37 4.83 -14.08
C PHE A 23 11.99 4.49 -13.55
N ARG A 24 10.92 4.95 -14.21
CA ARG A 24 9.54 4.71 -13.77
C ARG A 24 9.04 3.33 -14.20
N THR A 25 9.67 2.30 -13.69
CA THR A 25 9.20 0.92 -13.85
C THR A 25 8.28 0.57 -12.70
N ASP A 26 7.47 -0.48 -12.86
CA ASP A 26 6.57 -0.95 -11.81
C ASP A 26 7.34 -1.25 -10.52
N GLY A 27 8.50 -1.89 -10.64
CA GLY A 27 9.32 -2.22 -9.47
C GLY A 27 9.83 -1.00 -8.74
N VAL A 28 10.30 0.01 -9.46
CA VAL A 28 10.81 1.24 -8.84
C VAL A 28 9.67 2.02 -8.18
N ILE A 29 8.52 2.11 -8.85
CA ILE A 29 7.35 2.79 -8.29
C ILE A 29 6.93 2.11 -6.99
N GLN A 30 6.82 0.77 -7.00
CA GLN A 30 6.43 -0.01 -5.83
C GLN A 30 7.40 0.23 -4.66
N GLN A 31 8.69 0.17 -4.90
CA GLN A 31 9.70 0.39 -3.86
C GLN A 31 9.69 1.84 -3.36
N THR A 32 9.48 2.80 -4.24
CA THR A 32 9.39 4.21 -3.86
C THR A 32 8.22 4.44 -2.91
N ILE A 33 7.06 3.88 -3.23
CA ILE A 33 5.88 3.98 -2.38
C ILE A 33 6.13 3.31 -1.03
N LYS A 34 6.72 2.12 -1.03
CA LYS A 34 7.05 1.39 0.21
C LYS A 34 7.97 2.23 1.10
N CYS A 35 9.04 2.79 0.54
CA CYS A 35 9.98 3.61 1.31
C CYS A 35 9.32 4.86 1.88
N PHE A 36 8.44 5.49 1.11
CA PHE A 36 7.70 6.65 1.57
C PHE A 36 6.79 6.30 2.75
N LEU A 37 6.05 5.20 2.63
CA LEU A 37 5.16 4.74 3.71
C LEU A 37 5.95 4.37 4.97
N TYR A 38 7.10 3.74 4.80
CA TYR A 38 7.98 3.41 5.93
C TYR A 38 8.37 4.66 6.71
N ALA A 39 8.83 5.70 6.02
CA ALA A 39 9.21 6.95 6.64
C ALA A 39 8.02 7.65 7.30
N LEU A 40 6.87 7.63 6.62
CA LEU A 40 5.65 8.24 7.12
C LEU A 40 5.20 7.61 8.44
N LEU A 41 5.26 6.28 8.54
CA LEU A 41 4.88 5.58 9.77
C LEU A 41 5.83 5.94 10.92
N LYS A 42 7.13 6.06 10.65
CA LYS A 42 8.09 6.48 11.67
C LYS A 42 7.78 7.88 12.18
N GLU A 43 7.45 8.80 11.29
CA GLU A 43 7.06 10.16 11.69
C GLU A 43 5.78 10.17 12.55
N ALA A 44 4.90 9.21 12.33
CA ALA A 44 3.66 9.06 13.09
C ALA A 44 3.86 8.30 14.41
N ASP A 45 5.09 8.06 14.81
CA ASP A 45 5.46 7.33 16.04
C ASP A 45 4.95 5.88 16.04
N LEU A 46 4.93 5.27 14.87
CA LEU A 46 4.64 3.85 14.69
C LEU A 46 5.91 3.11 14.30
N TRP A 47 5.95 1.83 14.57
CA TRP A 47 7.07 1.00 14.13
C TRP A 47 6.73 0.35 12.79
N PRO A 48 7.43 0.70 11.70
CA PRO A 48 7.14 0.08 10.41
C PRO A 48 7.85 -1.27 10.27
N VAL A 49 7.12 -2.27 9.80
CA VAL A 49 7.68 -3.57 9.46
C VAL A 49 7.55 -3.74 7.94
N PRO A 50 8.66 -3.74 7.20
CA PRO A 50 8.61 -3.90 5.75
C PRO A 50 8.49 -5.37 5.36
N ASP A 51 7.93 -5.61 4.19
CA ASP A 51 7.89 -6.93 3.55
C ASP A 51 7.31 -8.01 4.47
N PHE A 52 6.13 -7.72 5.02
CA PHE A 52 5.45 -8.63 5.93
C PHE A 52 4.62 -9.65 5.17
N ARG A 53 4.76 -10.92 5.53
CA ARG A 53 3.94 -12.01 5.00
C ARG A 53 3.13 -12.61 6.14
N PRO A 54 1.79 -12.52 6.09
CA PRO A 54 0.97 -13.20 7.09
C PRO A 54 1.24 -14.72 7.08
N PRO A 55 1.11 -15.40 8.23
CA PRO A 55 1.30 -16.84 8.28
C PRO A 55 0.42 -17.57 7.25
N ARG A 56 1.00 -18.53 6.54
CA ARG A 56 0.34 -19.36 5.51
C ARG A 56 0.02 -18.61 4.20
N LEU A 57 0.34 -17.32 4.09
CA LEU A 57 0.11 -16.53 2.88
C LEU A 57 1.44 -16.00 2.34
N THR A 58 2.37 -16.92 2.06
CA THR A 58 3.76 -16.58 1.73
C THR A 58 3.93 -15.78 0.45
N ASP A 59 2.98 -15.88 -0.50
CA ASP A 59 3.02 -15.11 -1.75
C ASP A 59 2.17 -13.82 -1.70
N GLY A 60 1.56 -13.55 -0.55
CA GLY A 60 0.78 -12.32 -0.32
C GLY A 60 1.54 -11.29 0.47
N LEU A 61 2.65 -10.79 -0.07
CA LEU A 61 3.48 -9.79 0.61
C LEU A 61 2.73 -8.49 0.83
N LEU A 62 2.81 -7.96 2.06
CA LEU A 62 2.39 -6.59 2.37
C LEU A 62 3.66 -5.73 2.47
N GLU A 63 3.71 -4.64 1.73
CA GLU A 63 4.91 -3.80 1.62
C GLU A 63 5.31 -3.21 2.96
N VAL A 64 4.33 -2.80 3.77
CA VAL A 64 4.62 -2.33 5.11
C VAL A 64 3.38 -2.46 6.00
N ILE A 65 3.61 -2.77 7.26
CA ILE A 65 2.59 -2.70 8.31
C ILE A 65 3.10 -1.77 9.41
N GLY A 66 2.20 -1.15 10.14
CA GLY A 66 2.56 -0.27 11.25
C GLY A 66 2.14 -0.84 12.57
N LEU A 67 3.07 -0.84 13.54
CA LEU A 67 2.81 -1.30 14.90
C LEU A 67 2.76 -0.10 15.83
N ASP A 68 1.90 -0.16 16.84
CA ASP A 68 1.90 0.81 17.92
C ASP A 68 2.98 0.44 18.96
N ARG A 69 3.06 1.21 20.04
CA ARG A 69 4.07 0.99 21.08
C ARG A 69 3.90 -0.34 21.81
N SER A 70 2.70 -0.90 21.81
CA SER A 70 2.45 -2.20 22.42
C SER A 70 2.83 -3.37 21.53
N GLY A 71 3.18 -3.09 20.28
CA GLY A 71 3.47 -4.10 19.28
C GLY A 71 2.25 -4.60 18.52
N ALA A 72 1.09 -3.96 18.71
CA ALA A 72 -0.11 -4.31 17.97
C ALA A 72 -0.10 -3.68 16.58
N VAL A 73 -0.56 -4.44 15.58
CA VAL A 73 -0.69 -3.93 14.22
C VAL A 73 -1.86 -2.96 14.16
N VAL A 74 -1.63 -1.74 13.69
CA VAL A 74 -2.67 -0.71 13.60
C VAL A 74 -3.02 -0.32 12.18
N CYS A 75 -2.15 -0.61 11.21
CA CYS A 75 -2.42 -0.36 9.80
C CYS A 75 -1.60 -1.29 8.93
N SER A 76 -2.05 -1.48 7.70
CA SER A 76 -1.37 -2.33 6.73
C SER A 76 -1.54 -1.79 5.32
N PHE A 77 -0.51 -2.00 4.50
CA PHE A 77 -0.47 -1.50 3.13
C PHE A 77 0.02 -2.58 2.17
N ALA A 78 -0.72 -2.78 1.11
CA ALA A 78 -0.28 -3.56 -0.04
C ALA A 78 -0.14 -2.61 -1.23
N VAL A 79 0.93 -2.75 -2.01
CA VAL A 79 1.21 -1.88 -3.15
C VAL A 79 1.41 -2.74 -4.40
N ARG A 80 0.54 -2.59 -5.38
CA ARG A 80 0.56 -3.38 -6.62
C ARG A 80 0.16 -2.49 -7.81
N PRO A 81 0.54 -2.86 -9.04
CA PRO A 81 0.03 -2.14 -10.21
C PRO A 81 -1.50 -2.15 -10.28
N VAL A 82 -2.11 -3.29 -10.01
CA VAL A 82 -3.57 -3.49 -9.96
C VAL A 82 -3.91 -4.27 -8.70
N VAL A 83 -5.20 -4.37 -8.37
CA VAL A 83 -5.64 -5.16 -7.21
C VAL A 83 -5.35 -6.63 -7.47
N GLU A 84 -4.61 -7.27 -6.56
CA GLU A 84 -4.29 -8.70 -6.62
C GLU A 84 -5.00 -9.45 -5.51
N LEU A 85 -5.57 -10.58 -5.85
CA LEU A 85 -6.26 -11.43 -4.87
C LEU A 85 -5.33 -11.86 -3.73
N LYS A 86 -4.08 -12.18 -4.03
CA LYS A 86 -3.10 -12.57 -3.00
C LYS A 86 -2.88 -11.47 -1.97
N ALA A 87 -2.76 -10.22 -2.43
CA ALA A 87 -2.59 -9.08 -1.54
C ALA A 87 -3.85 -8.84 -0.70
N VAL A 88 -5.02 -8.96 -1.32
CA VAL A 88 -6.31 -8.80 -0.62
C VAL A 88 -6.44 -9.84 0.49
N LYS A 89 -6.09 -11.10 0.22
CA LYS A 89 -6.14 -12.16 1.24
C LYS A 89 -5.21 -11.87 2.41
N SER A 90 -4.03 -11.32 2.14
CA SER A 90 -3.08 -10.96 3.20
C SER A 90 -3.60 -9.79 4.04
N LEU A 91 -4.23 -8.80 3.41
CA LEU A 91 -4.85 -7.70 4.14
C LEU A 91 -6.00 -8.21 5.02
N GLU A 92 -6.82 -9.12 4.50
CA GLU A 92 -7.92 -9.71 5.28
C GLU A 92 -7.43 -10.54 6.47
N ALA A 93 -6.24 -11.15 6.36
CA ALA A 93 -5.70 -12.00 7.42
C ALA A 93 -5.31 -11.21 8.67
N LEU A 94 -5.14 -9.89 8.55
CA LEU A 94 -4.81 -9.04 9.69
C LEU A 94 -6.08 -8.46 10.29
N ASP A 95 -6.22 -8.57 11.61
CA ASP A 95 -7.34 -7.98 12.35
C ASP A 95 -6.99 -6.53 12.70
N VAL A 96 -7.04 -5.66 11.70
CA VAL A 96 -6.76 -4.24 11.87
C VAL A 96 -7.83 -3.42 11.16
N GLU A 97 -8.08 -2.23 11.67
CA GLU A 97 -9.11 -1.35 11.13
C GLU A 97 -8.69 -0.70 9.82
N LYS A 98 -7.42 -0.32 9.71
CA LYS A 98 -6.93 0.43 8.55
C LYS A 98 -6.11 -0.45 7.62
N LYS A 99 -6.72 -0.84 6.52
CA LYS A 99 -6.12 -1.69 5.48
C LYS A 99 -6.19 -0.95 4.15
N TRP A 100 -5.05 -0.82 3.49
CA TRP A 100 -4.95 -0.05 2.26
C TRP A 100 -4.44 -0.92 1.12
N MET A 101 -5.20 -0.96 0.03
CA MET A 101 -4.73 -1.51 -1.24
C MET A 101 -4.38 -0.34 -2.15
N ILE A 102 -3.09 -0.13 -2.39
CA ILE A 102 -2.59 0.97 -3.21
C ILE A 102 -2.24 0.43 -4.58
N THR A 103 -2.82 1.02 -5.64
CA THR A 103 -2.56 0.65 -7.01
C THR A 103 -1.99 1.84 -7.78
N PHE A 104 -1.23 1.57 -8.83
CA PHE A 104 -0.55 2.64 -9.54
C PHE A 104 -0.45 2.44 -11.06
N SER A 105 -1.06 1.40 -11.63
CA SER A 105 -1.00 1.18 -13.08
C SER A 105 -1.62 2.34 -13.84
N ALA A 106 -0.95 2.75 -14.92
CA ALA A 106 -1.49 3.75 -15.84
C ALA A 106 -2.66 3.21 -16.67
N LEU A 107 -2.86 1.89 -16.67
CA LEU A 107 -3.94 1.24 -17.41
C LEU A 107 -5.21 1.23 -16.56
N SER A 108 -5.92 2.34 -16.52
CA SER A 108 -7.06 2.56 -15.62
C SER A 108 -8.17 1.50 -15.79
N LYS A 109 -8.37 1.00 -17.00
CA LYS A 109 -9.36 -0.05 -17.25
C LYS A 109 -8.99 -1.33 -16.51
N LYS A 110 -7.71 -1.74 -16.54
CA LYS A 110 -7.25 -2.94 -15.84
C LYS A 110 -7.38 -2.77 -14.32
N VAL A 111 -7.07 -1.57 -13.82
CA VAL A 111 -7.25 -1.29 -12.40
C VAL A 111 -8.73 -1.43 -12.02
N LYS A 112 -9.61 -0.82 -12.79
CA LYS A 112 -11.05 -0.88 -12.53
C LYS A 112 -11.59 -2.30 -12.53
N GLU A 113 -11.18 -3.11 -13.51
CA GLU A 113 -11.57 -4.53 -13.56
C GLU A 113 -11.05 -5.30 -12.35
N SER A 114 -9.84 -5.00 -11.89
CA SER A 114 -9.22 -5.69 -10.74
C SER A 114 -9.93 -5.40 -9.43
N THR A 115 -10.70 -4.32 -9.33
CA THR A 115 -11.44 -3.99 -8.09
C THR A 115 -12.47 -5.05 -7.71
N PHE A 116 -12.78 -5.96 -8.63
CA PHE A 116 -13.59 -7.14 -8.33
C PHE A 116 -13.08 -7.93 -7.13
N PHE A 117 -11.77 -7.96 -6.92
CA PHE A 117 -11.16 -8.72 -5.82
C PHE A 117 -11.22 -8.01 -4.46
N LEU A 118 -11.60 -6.74 -4.43
CA LEU A 118 -11.65 -5.99 -3.17
C LEU A 118 -12.73 -6.54 -2.24
N LYS A 119 -12.44 -6.49 -0.95
CA LYS A 119 -13.34 -6.93 0.13
C LYS A 119 -13.71 -5.76 1.02
N PRO A 120 -14.85 -5.84 1.74
CA PRO A 120 -15.23 -4.81 2.71
C PRO A 120 -14.13 -4.60 3.74
N GLY A 121 -13.94 -3.37 4.17
CA GLY A 121 -12.92 -3.02 5.16
C GLY A 121 -11.56 -2.70 4.58
N ILE A 122 -11.33 -2.94 3.30
CA ILE A 122 -10.10 -2.58 2.62
C ILE A 122 -10.33 -1.30 1.83
N GLN A 123 -9.54 -0.28 2.10
CA GLN A 123 -9.60 0.97 1.36
C GLN A 123 -8.74 0.86 0.11
N HIS A 124 -9.31 1.18 -1.05
CA HIS A 124 -8.58 1.20 -2.30
C HIS A 124 -8.11 2.62 -2.61
N LEU A 125 -6.83 2.77 -2.84
CA LEU A 125 -6.22 4.04 -3.20
C LEU A 125 -5.49 3.87 -4.53
N HIS A 126 -6.06 4.43 -5.60
CA HIS A 126 -5.41 4.39 -6.90
C HIS A 126 -4.68 5.70 -7.16
N LEU A 127 -3.40 5.59 -7.50
CA LEU A 127 -2.54 6.74 -7.79
C LEU A 127 -2.61 7.11 -9.26
N GLU A 128 -2.85 8.39 -9.52
CA GLU A 128 -2.82 8.97 -10.87
C GLU A 128 -1.60 9.88 -10.94
N TRP A 129 -0.61 9.47 -11.70
CA TRP A 129 0.67 10.18 -11.79
C TRP A 129 1.07 10.36 -13.25
N LYS A 130 1.86 11.38 -13.52
CA LYS A 130 2.35 11.68 -14.88
C LYS A 130 3.84 11.97 -14.90
#